data_e3a7bad49e0f027e01301814f79b373f
#
_entry.id   e3a7bad49e0f027e01301814f79b373f
#
_cell.length_a   1.000
_cell.length_b   1.000
_cell.length_c   1.000
_cell.angle_alpha   90.00
_cell.angle_beta   90.00
_cell.angle_gamma   90.00
#
_symmetry.space_group_name_H-M   'P 1'
#
loop_
_entity.id
_entity.type
_entity.pdbx_description
1 polymer ?
#
loop_
_entity_poly.entity_id
_entity_poly.type
_entity_poly.pdbx_seq_one_letter_code
_entity_poly.pdbx_strand_id
1 'polypeptide(L)'
;AASDVYKRQVYDYDVLRQRLREMAFLTKNLRIILTDKRPGQERTETFHYEGGIKEFVQYLNKSKEALYENVIYCEGERDGVYVEVAMQHNDSYNESTFSFVNNITTPEGGTHLAGFRNALTKTFNSYAKANKLVKENEAALSGEDIREGLTAIISVKISEPQFEGQTKQKLGNSEARGAVDSVVSEQLTYFLEQNPTVAKTICEKSLLAQRAREAARKARDLVQRKTVLSGSGLPGKLADCSDNDPAKCEIFLVEGDSAGGTAKQGRD
;
A
#
# COMPACT_ATOMS: atom_id res chain seq x y z
N ALA A 1 -2.42 12.96 43.98
CA ALA A 1 -1.19 13.15 43.15
C ALA A 1 -1.48 12.95 41.65
N ALA A 2 -2.21 11.90 41.22
CA ALA A 2 -2.54 11.68 39.81
C ALA A 2 -3.42 12.79 39.20
N SER A 3 -4.37 13.35 39.97
CA SER A 3 -5.28 14.39 39.48
C SER A 3 -4.60 15.74 39.15
N ASP A 4 -3.46 16.03 39.79
CA ASP A 4 -2.76 17.31 39.55
C ASP A 4 -1.89 17.28 38.29
N VAL A 5 -1.44 16.11 37.87
CA VAL A 5 -0.72 15.94 36.59
C VAL A 5 -1.65 16.21 35.43
N TYR A 6 -2.90 15.70 35.48
CA TYR A 6 -3.90 15.93 34.43
C TYR A 6 -4.37 17.40 34.36
N LYS A 7 -4.40 18.11 35.43
CA LYS A 7 -4.80 19.54 35.47
C LYS A 7 -3.77 20.47 34.81
N ARG A 8 -2.54 20.03 34.58
CA ARG A 8 -1.46 20.81 33.96
C ARG A 8 -1.24 20.48 32.49
N GLN A 9 -1.99 19.51 31.91
CA GLN A 9 -1.88 19.20 30.49
C GLN A 9 -2.52 20.30 29.65
N VAL A 10 -1.72 20.83 28.71
CA VAL A 10 -2.21 21.77 27.70
C VAL A 10 -2.54 20.96 26.45
N TYR A 11 -3.78 21.07 25.97
CA TYR A 11 -4.18 20.45 24.73
C TYR A 11 -3.43 21.06 23.55
N ASP A 12 -2.91 20.21 22.67
CA ASP A 12 -2.35 20.61 21.38
C ASP A 12 -3.52 20.81 20.40
N TYR A 13 -3.64 22.05 19.90
CA TYR A 13 -4.72 22.40 18.98
C TYR A 13 -4.62 21.64 17.66
N ASP A 14 -3.41 21.49 17.11
CA ASP A 14 -3.23 20.87 15.79
C ASP A 14 -3.51 19.37 15.84
N VAL A 15 -3.19 18.70 16.93
CA VAL A 15 -3.57 17.30 17.17
C VAL A 15 -5.10 17.14 17.25
N LEU A 16 -5.78 18.02 18.00
CA LEU A 16 -7.25 18.01 18.07
C LEU A 16 -7.87 18.34 16.72
N ARG A 17 -7.36 19.34 16.03
CA ARG A 17 -7.79 19.79 14.71
C ARG A 17 -7.75 18.64 13.70
N GLN A 18 -6.63 17.92 13.63
CA GLN A 18 -6.48 16.78 12.73
C GLN A 18 -7.50 15.69 13.05
N ARG A 19 -7.62 15.32 14.32
CA ARG A 19 -8.52 14.25 14.74
C ARG A 19 -10.00 14.58 14.51
N LEU A 20 -10.41 15.81 14.82
CA LEU A 20 -11.79 16.26 14.60
C LEU A 20 -12.12 16.37 13.11
N ARG A 21 -11.16 16.76 12.28
CA ARG A 21 -11.31 16.74 10.82
C ARG A 21 -11.52 15.32 10.29
N GLU A 22 -10.72 14.35 10.73
CA GLU A 22 -10.89 12.94 10.38
C GLU A 22 -12.29 12.43 10.77
N MET A 23 -12.75 12.74 11.98
CA MET A 23 -14.09 12.36 12.44
C MET A 23 -15.20 12.97 11.58
N ALA A 24 -15.05 14.23 11.16
CA ALA A 24 -16.01 14.90 10.30
C ALA A 24 -16.06 14.27 8.89
N PHE A 25 -14.94 13.80 8.34
CA PHE A 25 -14.92 13.05 7.08
C PHE A 25 -15.54 11.66 7.21
N LEU A 26 -15.31 10.97 8.33
CA LEU A 26 -15.85 9.61 8.57
C LEU A 26 -17.36 9.58 8.85
N THR A 27 -17.94 10.72 9.18
CA THR A 27 -19.38 10.83 9.48
C THR A 27 -19.99 11.90 8.59
N LYS A 28 -20.63 11.48 7.51
CA LYS A 28 -21.30 12.38 6.54
C LYS A 28 -22.24 13.34 7.28
N ASN A 29 -22.24 14.60 6.88
CA ASN A 29 -23.09 15.67 7.41
C ASN A 29 -22.85 16.06 8.87
N LEU A 30 -21.85 15.50 9.55
CA LEU A 30 -21.48 15.93 10.89
C LEU A 30 -20.75 17.28 10.81
N ARG A 31 -21.25 18.26 11.58
CA ARG A 31 -20.60 19.56 11.75
C ARG A 31 -19.89 19.62 13.09
N ILE A 32 -18.58 19.82 13.07
CA ILE A 32 -17.75 19.97 14.27
C ILE A 32 -17.17 21.39 14.28
N ILE A 33 -17.26 22.09 15.40
CA ILE A 33 -16.67 23.42 15.58
C ILE A 33 -15.63 23.31 16.69
N LEU A 34 -14.37 23.60 16.35
CA LEU A 34 -13.25 23.67 17.31
C LEU A 34 -12.93 25.14 17.59
N THR A 35 -13.03 25.56 18.83
CA THR A 35 -12.69 26.91 19.26
C THR A 35 -11.59 26.87 20.31
N ASP A 36 -10.47 27.54 20.04
CA ASP A 36 -9.42 27.83 21.00
C ASP A 36 -9.68 29.22 21.59
N LYS A 37 -9.85 29.30 22.91
CA LYS A 37 -10.11 30.57 23.63
C LYS A 37 -8.90 31.05 24.45
N ARG A 38 -7.72 30.45 24.23
CA ARG A 38 -6.52 30.84 24.96
C ARG A 38 -6.09 32.25 24.53
N PRO A 39 -5.77 33.15 25.50
CA PRO A 39 -5.35 34.51 25.18
C PRO A 39 -4.17 34.55 24.20
N GLY A 40 -4.31 35.30 23.12
CA GLY A 40 -3.30 35.41 22.06
C GLY A 40 -3.21 34.25 21.07
N GLN A 41 -4.08 33.24 21.20
CA GLN A 41 -4.20 32.10 20.30
C GLN A 41 -5.64 31.82 19.87
N GLU A 42 -6.52 32.82 20.00
CA GLU A 42 -7.96 32.68 19.73
C GLU A 42 -8.19 32.35 18.26
N ARG A 43 -8.81 31.19 18.01
CA ARG A 43 -9.14 30.72 16.68
C ARG A 43 -10.32 29.76 16.70
N THR A 44 -11.12 29.78 15.62
CA THR A 44 -12.24 28.88 15.45
C THR A 44 -12.17 28.27 14.06
N GLU A 45 -12.30 26.95 13.98
CA GLU A 45 -12.37 26.20 12.72
C GLU A 45 -13.62 25.31 12.72
N THR A 46 -14.30 25.25 11.57
CA THR A 46 -15.48 24.42 11.38
C THR A 46 -15.15 23.32 10.38
N PHE A 47 -15.46 22.09 10.74
CA PHE A 47 -15.32 20.92 9.87
C PHE A 47 -16.71 20.42 9.51
N HIS A 48 -17.00 20.35 8.21
CA HIS A 48 -18.27 19.85 7.69
C HIS A 48 -18.04 19.36 6.25
N TYR A 49 -18.23 18.06 6.05
CA TYR A 49 -17.93 17.39 4.78
C TYR A 49 -19.11 16.51 4.36
N GLU A 50 -19.81 16.93 3.32
CA GLU A 50 -20.98 16.21 2.80
C GLU A 50 -20.57 14.96 1.99
N GLY A 51 -19.42 15.02 1.32
CA GLY A 51 -18.88 13.93 0.53
C GLY A 51 -18.29 12.77 1.33
N GLY A 52 -18.16 12.93 2.66
CA GLY A 52 -17.66 11.88 3.54
C GLY A 52 -16.26 11.41 3.18
N ILE A 53 -16.03 10.09 3.14
CA ILE A 53 -14.70 9.53 2.85
C ILE A 53 -14.23 9.75 1.41
N LYS A 54 -15.12 10.02 0.44
CA LYS A 54 -14.72 10.44 -0.91
C LYS A 54 -13.99 11.78 -0.88
N GLU A 55 -14.55 12.73 -0.17
CA GLU A 55 -13.96 14.05 0.03
C GLU A 55 -12.67 13.98 0.84
N PHE A 56 -12.57 13.01 1.76
CA PHE A 56 -11.33 12.74 2.49
C PHE A 56 -10.20 12.28 1.56
N VAL A 57 -10.46 11.36 0.62
CA VAL A 57 -9.47 10.94 -0.39
C VAL A 57 -9.03 12.13 -1.24
N GLN A 58 -9.97 12.98 -1.69
CA GLN A 58 -9.65 14.20 -2.45
C GLN A 58 -8.79 15.17 -1.63
N TYR A 59 -9.12 15.34 -0.35
CA TYR A 59 -8.32 16.16 0.57
C TYR A 59 -6.89 15.65 0.72
N LEU A 60 -6.69 14.33 0.84
CA LEU A 60 -5.37 13.71 0.95
C LEU A 60 -4.57 13.79 -0.36
N ASN A 61 -5.25 13.84 -1.50
CA ASN A 61 -4.65 13.96 -2.82
C ASN A 61 -4.48 15.42 -3.29
N LYS A 62 -4.86 16.42 -2.48
CA LYS A 62 -4.83 17.84 -2.88
C LYS A 62 -3.47 18.33 -3.41
N SER A 63 -2.37 17.75 -2.94
CA SER A 63 -0.99 18.08 -3.36
C SER A 63 -0.41 17.09 -4.39
N LYS A 64 -1.22 16.17 -4.91
CA LYS A 64 -0.82 15.12 -5.84
C LYS A 64 -1.66 15.23 -7.10
N GLU A 65 -1.13 14.76 -8.22
CA GLU A 65 -1.88 14.68 -9.47
C GLU A 65 -2.66 13.34 -9.53
N ALA A 66 -3.98 13.42 -9.53
CA ALA A 66 -4.83 12.24 -9.63
C ALA A 66 -4.80 11.68 -11.06
N LEU A 67 -4.70 10.36 -11.21
CA LEU A 67 -4.66 9.71 -12.53
C LEU A 67 -6.04 9.71 -13.23
N TYR A 68 -7.10 9.93 -12.49
CA TYR A 68 -8.48 10.00 -12.96
C TYR A 68 -9.31 10.87 -12.00
N GLU A 69 -10.34 11.51 -12.52
CA GLU A 69 -11.11 12.53 -11.80
C GLU A 69 -11.96 11.94 -10.66
N ASN A 70 -12.70 10.86 -10.93
CA ASN A 70 -13.68 10.32 -10.00
C ASN A 70 -13.03 9.40 -8.96
N VAL A 71 -13.29 9.66 -7.68
CA VAL A 71 -12.93 8.74 -6.59
C VAL A 71 -13.74 7.47 -6.71
N ILE A 72 -13.10 6.31 -6.73
CA ILE A 72 -13.75 5.00 -6.69
C ILE A 72 -14.32 4.80 -5.28
N TYR A 73 -15.60 4.43 -5.21
CA TYR A 73 -16.31 4.28 -3.95
C TYR A 73 -17.08 2.96 -3.94
N CYS A 74 -16.91 2.24 -2.84
CA CYS A 74 -17.61 0.98 -2.58
C CYS A 74 -18.31 1.09 -1.21
N GLU A 75 -19.57 0.70 -1.14
CA GLU A 75 -20.38 0.73 0.08
C GLU A 75 -21.30 -0.49 0.11
N GLY A 76 -21.40 -1.15 1.26
CA GLY A 76 -22.31 -2.27 1.43
C GLY A 76 -22.25 -2.90 2.80
N GLU A 77 -23.18 -3.81 3.07
CA GLU A 77 -23.23 -4.57 4.29
C GLU A 77 -23.17 -6.06 4.01
N ARG A 78 -22.32 -6.78 4.72
CA ARG A 78 -22.18 -8.23 4.67
C ARG A 78 -21.86 -8.77 6.05
N ASP A 79 -22.50 -9.85 6.44
CA ASP A 79 -22.28 -10.55 7.72
C ASP A 79 -22.33 -9.63 8.96
N GLY A 80 -23.22 -8.62 8.94
CA GLY A 80 -23.35 -7.63 10.02
C GLY A 80 -22.20 -6.61 10.07
N VAL A 81 -21.35 -6.55 9.04
CA VAL A 81 -20.29 -5.56 8.87
C VAL A 81 -20.71 -4.57 7.79
N TYR A 82 -20.86 -3.31 8.15
CA TYR A 82 -21.04 -2.23 7.18
C TYR A 82 -19.66 -1.74 6.72
N VAL A 83 -19.49 -1.70 5.42
CA VAL A 83 -18.22 -1.40 4.75
C VAL A 83 -18.36 -0.15 3.89
N GLU A 84 -17.48 0.82 4.07
CA GLU A 84 -17.27 1.95 3.17
C GLU A 84 -15.80 2.00 2.76
N VAL A 85 -15.54 2.09 1.47
CA VAL A 85 -14.19 2.26 0.92
C VAL A 85 -14.20 3.36 -0.13
N ALA A 86 -13.26 4.29 -0.03
CA ALA A 86 -13.00 5.26 -1.07
C ALA A 86 -11.53 5.21 -1.46
N MET A 87 -11.21 5.26 -2.77
CA MET A 87 -9.84 5.18 -3.24
C MET A 87 -9.63 5.93 -4.56
N GLN A 88 -8.40 6.39 -4.75
CA GLN A 88 -7.97 7.07 -5.98
C GLN A 88 -6.46 6.91 -6.16
N HIS A 89 -6.02 6.58 -7.36
CA HIS A 89 -4.59 6.55 -7.69
C HIS A 89 -4.11 7.94 -8.12
N ASN A 90 -2.88 8.23 -7.80
CA ASN A 90 -2.19 9.48 -8.15
C ASN A 90 -0.79 9.19 -8.71
N ASP A 91 -0.07 10.23 -9.10
CA ASP A 91 1.24 10.18 -9.72
C ASP A 91 2.39 9.72 -8.80
N SER A 92 2.15 9.65 -7.48
CA SER A 92 3.19 9.26 -6.51
C SER A 92 3.51 7.76 -6.57
N TYR A 93 4.60 7.38 -5.91
CA TYR A 93 5.04 5.98 -5.78
C TYR A 93 4.63 5.34 -4.45
N ASN A 94 4.13 6.13 -3.50
CA ASN A 94 3.83 5.67 -2.15
C ASN A 94 2.35 5.32 -1.98
N GLU A 95 2.07 4.22 -1.28
CA GLU A 95 0.74 3.87 -0.79
C GLU A 95 0.39 4.78 0.41
N SER A 96 -0.81 5.35 0.41
CA SER A 96 -1.39 6.14 1.50
C SER A 96 -2.74 5.53 1.88
N THR A 97 -2.72 4.47 2.69
CA THR A 97 -3.93 3.73 3.08
C THR A 97 -4.22 3.96 4.56
N PHE A 98 -5.45 4.39 4.86
CA PHE A 98 -5.93 4.62 6.21
C PHE A 98 -7.14 3.72 6.49
N SER A 99 -7.14 3.07 7.64
CA SER A 99 -8.20 2.16 8.03
C SER A 99 -8.82 2.52 9.36
N PHE A 100 -10.15 2.35 9.43
CA PHE A 100 -10.96 2.75 10.57
C PHE A 100 -11.98 1.66 10.92
N VAL A 101 -12.23 1.51 12.21
CA VAL A 101 -13.27 0.64 12.78
C VAL A 101 -14.10 1.46 13.74
N ASN A 102 -15.40 1.62 13.47
CA ASN A 102 -16.30 2.47 14.28
C ASN A 102 -15.70 3.88 14.52
N ASN A 103 -15.14 4.49 13.47
CA ASN A 103 -14.44 5.78 13.48
C ASN A 103 -13.13 5.82 14.32
N ILE A 104 -12.66 4.67 14.80
CA ILE A 104 -11.36 4.55 15.49
C ILE A 104 -10.30 4.20 14.45
N THR A 105 -9.22 4.96 14.40
CA THR A 105 -8.06 4.69 13.53
C THR A 105 -7.38 3.39 13.93
N THR A 106 -7.07 2.54 12.96
CA THR A 106 -6.34 1.29 13.16
C THR A 106 -5.00 1.35 12.38
N PRO A 107 -3.96 1.96 12.94
CA PRO A 107 -2.69 2.18 12.24
C PRO A 107 -2.00 0.87 11.79
N GLU A 108 -2.17 -0.20 12.54
CA GLU A 108 -1.66 -1.53 12.21
C GLU A 108 -2.62 -2.33 11.30
N GLY A 109 -3.74 -1.71 10.89
CA GLY A 109 -4.74 -2.31 10.04
C GLY A 109 -5.52 -3.42 10.72
N GLY A 110 -5.47 -4.62 10.16
CA GLY A 110 -6.17 -5.80 10.65
C GLY A 110 -6.90 -6.52 9.52
N THR A 111 -7.89 -7.32 9.89
CA THR A 111 -8.64 -8.20 8.97
C THR A 111 -9.36 -7.45 7.86
N HIS A 112 -9.95 -6.28 8.13
CA HIS A 112 -10.62 -5.42 7.14
C HIS A 112 -9.64 -4.89 6.10
N LEU A 113 -8.44 -4.44 6.50
CA LEU A 113 -7.40 -4.00 5.57
C LEU A 113 -6.87 -5.17 4.74
N ALA A 114 -6.72 -6.35 5.35
CA ALA A 114 -6.32 -7.57 4.63
C ALA A 114 -7.37 -7.96 3.57
N GLY A 115 -8.66 -7.88 3.90
CA GLY A 115 -9.78 -8.08 2.95
C GLY A 115 -9.72 -7.11 1.77
N PHE A 116 -9.51 -5.82 2.04
CA PHE A 116 -9.35 -4.79 1.00
C PHE A 116 -8.17 -5.10 0.05
N ARG A 117 -6.99 -5.40 0.60
CA ARG A 117 -5.80 -5.73 -0.20
C ARG A 117 -5.99 -6.97 -1.05
N ASN A 118 -6.69 -7.97 -0.53
CA ASN A 118 -7.03 -9.18 -1.27
C ASN A 118 -7.99 -8.87 -2.41
N ALA A 119 -9.06 -8.12 -2.15
CA ALA A 119 -10.05 -7.70 -3.13
C ALA A 119 -9.39 -6.94 -4.30
N LEU A 120 -8.54 -5.96 -4.00
CA LEU A 120 -7.81 -5.21 -5.02
C LEU A 120 -6.98 -6.13 -5.92
N THR A 121 -6.13 -6.95 -5.30
CA THR A 121 -5.21 -7.81 -6.04
C THR A 121 -5.94 -8.79 -6.93
N LYS A 122 -6.99 -9.42 -6.43
CA LYS A 122 -7.83 -10.37 -7.16
C LYS A 122 -8.55 -9.69 -8.32
N THR A 123 -9.22 -8.58 -8.06
CA THR A 123 -10.07 -7.90 -9.06
C THR A 123 -9.25 -7.31 -10.20
N PHE A 124 -8.14 -6.61 -9.91
CA PHE A 124 -7.29 -6.05 -10.95
C PHE A 124 -6.60 -7.12 -11.79
N ASN A 125 -6.13 -8.22 -11.19
CA ASN A 125 -5.56 -9.33 -11.95
C ASN A 125 -6.60 -10.00 -12.85
N SER A 126 -7.82 -10.22 -12.34
CA SER A 126 -8.93 -10.79 -13.14
C SER A 126 -9.28 -9.87 -14.32
N TYR A 127 -9.39 -8.58 -14.09
CA TYR A 127 -9.67 -7.59 -15.13
C TYR A 127 -8.54 -7.50 -16.17
N ALA A 128 -7.29 -7.42 -15.73
CA ALA A 128 -6.13 -7.34 -16.62
C ALA A 128 -6.01 -8.57 -17.52
N LYS A 129 -6.29 -9.77 -16.98
CA LYS A 129 -6.31 -11.02 -17.74
C LYS A 129 -7.46 -11.07 -18.73
N ALA A 130 -8.68 -10.75 -18.31
CA ALA A 130 -9.87 -10.75 -19.17
C ALA A 130 -9.73 -9.79 -20.36
N ASN A 131 -9.11 -8.63 -20.14
CA ASN A 131 -8.90 -7.59 -21.16
C ASN A 131 -7.54 -7.70 -21.89
N LYS A 132 -6.79 -8.80 -21.69
CA LYS A 132 -5.49 -9.06 -22.34
C LYS A 132 -4.47 -7.93 -22.14
N LEU A 133 -4.51 -7.22 -21.02
CA LEU A 133 -3.56 -6.19 -20.65
C LEU A 133 -2.22 -6.78 -20.16
N VAL A 134 -2.26 -8.02 -19.67
CA VAL A 134 -1.10 -8.82 -19.26
C VAL A 134 -0.98 -10.01 -20.21
N LYS A 135 0.22 -10.30 -20.68
CA LYS A 135 0.48 -11.47 -21.53
C LYS A 135 0.33 -12.75 -20.72
N GLU A 136 -0.08 -13.84 -21.37
CA GLU A 136 -0.27 -15.15 -20.72
C GLU A 136 0.98 -15.67 -19.99
N ASN A 137 2.16 -15.29 -20.47
CA ASN A 137 3.46 -15.70 -19.91
C ASN A 137 4.05 -14.65 -18.92
N GLU A 138 3.38 -13.52 -18.68
CA GLU A 138 3.80 -12.54 -17.69
C GLU A 138 3.26 -12.92 -16.30
N ALA A 139 4.06 -12.65 -15.26
CA ALA A 139 3.65 -12.85 -13.89
C ALA A 139 2.44 -11.95 -13.55
N ALA A 140 1.53 -12.45 -12.71
CA ALA A 140 0.43 -11.64 -12.19
C ALA A 140 0.95 -10.42 -11.44
N LEU A 141 0.19 -9.32 -11.49
CA LEU A 141 0.49 -8.11 -10.73
C LEU A 141 0.51 -8.39 -9.24
N SER A 142 1.55 -7.96 -8.54
CA SER A 142 1.58 -8.06 -7.08
C SER A 142 0.65 -7.01 -6.45
N GLY A 143 0.23 -7.27 -5.22
CA GLY A 143 -0.55 -6.28 -4.49
C GLY A 143 0.19 -4.95 -4.28
N GLU A 144 1.51 -4.97 -4.19
CA GLU A 144 2.35 -3.77 -4.09
C GLU A 144 2.32 -2.94 -5.36
N ASP A 145 2.41 -3.60 -6.54
CA ASP A 145 2.37 -2.92 -7.83
C ASP A 145 1.03 -2.22 -8.06
N ILE A 146 -0.09 -2.85 -7.63
CA ILE A 146 -1.44 -2.29 -7.77
C ILE A 146 -1.65 -1.10 -6.80
N ARG A 147 -1.03 -1.12 -5.63
CA ARG A 147 -1.17 -0.06 -4.62
C ARG A 147 -0.15 1.06 -4.75
N GLU A 148 0.73 1.02 -5.75
CA GLU A 148 1.64 2.13 -6.02
C GLU A 148 0.86 3.40 -6.39
N GLY A 149 1.08 4.48 -5.62
CA GLY A 149 0.35 5.74 -5.78
C GLY A 149 -1.12 5.69 -5.34
N LEU A 150 -1.55 4.65 -4.63
CA LEU A 150 -2.91 4.54 -4.12
C LEU A 150 -3.10 5.38 -2.86
N THR A 151 -4.12 6.22 -2.85
CA THR A 151 -4.71 6.80 -1.64
C THR A 151 -6.05 6.11 -1.39
N ALA A 152 -6.22 5.48 -0.23
CA ALA A 152 -7.43 4.75 0.13
C ALA A 152 -7.84 4.96 1.59
N ILE A 153 -9.15 5.04 1.80
CA ILE A 153 -9.80 5.06 3.11
C ILE A 153 -10.69 3.84 3.21
N ILE A 154 -10.48 3.03 4.22
CA ILE A 154 -11.30 1.86 4.54
C ILE A 154 -11.97 2.11 5.89
N SER A 155 -13.29 2.15 5.91
CA SER A 155 -14.08 2.33 7.13
C SER A 155 -15.05 1.18 7.27
N VAL A 156 -15.01 0.50 8.41
CA VAL A 156 -15.98 -0.54 8.75
C VAL A 156 -16.71 -0.20 10.04
N LYS A 157 -17.98 -0.58 10.09
CA LYS A 157 -18.79 -0.50 11.31
C LYS A 157 -19.21 -1.91 11.70
N ILE A 158 -18.90 -2.28 12.94
CA ILE A 158 -19.10 -3.62 13.49
C ILE A 158 -19.69 -3.45 14.89
N SER A 159 -20.70 -4.24 15.23
CA SER A 159 -21.38 -4.15 16.54
C SER A 159 -20.43 -4.50 17.70
N GLU A 160 -19.63 -5.55 17.55
CA GLU A 160 -18.70 -6.05 18.57
C GLU A 160 -17.26 -6.16 18.01
N PRO A 161 -16.54 -5.02 17.92
CA PRO A 161 -15.19 -5.03 17.39
C PRO A 161 -14.20 -5.68 18.37
N GLN A 162 -13.47 -6.67 17.89
CA GLN A 162 -12.40 -7.33 18.63
C GLN A 162 -11.05 -6.80 18.12
N PHE A 163 -10.31 -6.16 19.01
CA PHE A 163 -9.00 -5.60 18.68
C PHE A 163 -7.88 -6.45 19.27
N GLU A 164 -6.76 -6.54 18.56
CA GLU A 164 -5.54 -7.06 19.12
C GLU A 164 -4.93 -5.98 20.04
N GLY A 165 -5.05 -6.17 21.34
CA GLY A 165 -4.49 -5.30 22.37
C GLY A 165 -5.37 -4.09 22.77
N GLN A 166 -5.02 -3.51 23.92
CA GLN A 166 -5.75 -2.40 24.56
C GLN A 166 -5.74 -1.10 23.75
N THR A 167 -4.74 -0.90 22.91
CA THR A 167 -4.57 0.32 22.11
C THR A 167 -5.48 0.39 20.88
N LYS A 168 -6.23 -0.68 20.58
CA LYS A 168 -7.17 -0.79 19.46
C LYS A 168 -6.56 -0.49 18.07
N GLN A 169 -5.27 -0.80 17.90
CA GLN A 169 -4.53 -0.47 16.68
C GLN A 169 -4.76 -1.44 15.54
N LYS A 170 -5.21 -2.67 15.83
CA LYS A 170 -5.42 -3.73 14.85
C LYS A 170 -6.72 -4.48 15.09
N LEU A 171 -7.53 -4.64 14.05
CA LEU A 171 -8.79 -5.39 14.11
C LEU A 171 -8.53 -6.89 13.92
N GLY A 172 -9.14 -7.72 14.80
CA GLY A 172 -9.04 -9.17 14.77
C GLY A 172 -10.24 -9.92 14.18
N ASN A 173 -11.40 -9.28 14.04
CA ASN A 173 -12.64 -9.90 13.57
C ASN A 173 -12.47 -10.59 12.21
N SER A 174 -12.65 -11.90 12.15
CA SER A 174 -12.49 -12.67 10.90
C SER A 174 -13.54 -12.34 9.84
N GLU A 175 -14.79 -12.08 10.26
CA GLU A 175 -15.92 -11.71 9.40
C GLU A 175 -15.66 -10.41 8.63
N ALA A 176 -14.94 -9.45 9.22
CA ALA A 176 -14.60 -8.20 8.55
C ALA A 176 -13.74 -8.40 7.30
N ARG A 177 -12.88 -9.42 7.28
CA ARG A 177 -12.07 -9.76 6.11
C ARG A 177 -12.95 -10.18 4.94
N GLY A 178 -13.88 -11.11 5.18
CA GLY A 178 -14.78 -11.62 4.16
C GLY A 178 -15.75 -10.56 3.65
N ALA A 179 -16.32 -9.77 4.55
CA ALA A 179 -17.24 -8.69 4.22
C ALA A 179 -16.59 -7.64 3.32
N VAL A 180 -15.41 -7.15 3.68
CA VAL A 180 -14.67 -6.15 2.88
C VAL A 180 -14.24 -6.74 1.53
N ASP A 181 -13.70 -7.96 1.51
CA ASP A 181 -13.30 -8.63 0.26
C ASP A 181 -14.50 -8.77 -0.70
N SER A 182 -15.66 -9.19 -0.22
CA SER A 182 -16.86 -9.38 -1.04
C SER A 182 -17.39 -8.05 -1.57
N VAL A 183 -17.62 -7.06 -0.70
CA VAL A 183 -18.18 -5.75 -1.09
C VAL A 183 -17.25 -5.05 -2.09
N VAL A 184 -15.96 -5.01 -1.80
CA VAL A 184 -15.00 -4.33 -2.68
C VAL A 184 -14.82 -5.07 -4.01
N SER A 185 -14.68 -6.40 -4.00
CA SER A 185 -14.51 -7.17 -5.24
C SER A 185 -15.72 -7.01 -6.18
N GLU A 186 -16.93 -7.09 -5.64
CA GLU A 186 -18.16 -6.94 -6.41
C GLU A 186 -18.26 -5.56 -7.06
N GLN A 187 -18.17 -4.51 -6.26
CA GLN A 187 -18.39 -3.13 -6.75
C GLN A 187 -17.22 -2.61 -7.58
N LEU A 188 -15.99 -3.00 -7.24
CA LEU A 188 -14.83 -2.64 -8.04
C LEU A 188 -14.86 -3.32 -9.41
N THR A 189 -15.26 -4.59 -9.51
CA THR A 189 -15.45 -5.27 -10.80
C THR A 189 -16.42 -4.51 -11.68
N TYR A 190 -17.58 -4.17 -11.13
CA TYR A 190 -18.59 -3.37 -11.81
C TYR A 190 -18.08 -2.00 -12.25
N PHE A 191 -17.34 -1.31 -11.37
CA PHE A 191 -16.74 -0.02 -11.70
C PHE A 191 -15.73 -0.12 -12.85
N LEU A 192 -14.86 -1.12 -12.84
CA LEU A 192 -13.83 -1.31 -13.87
C LEU A 192 -14.45 -1.62 -15.25
N GLU A 193 -15.53 -2.40 -15.27
CA GLU A 193 -16.28 -2.70 -16.50
C GLU A 193 -16.95 -1.45 -17.09
N GLN A 194 -17.50 -0.58 -16.24
CA GLN A 194 -18.11 0.69 -16.66
C GLN A 194 -17.10 1.78 -17.05
N ASN A 195 -15.88 1.70 -16.52
CA ASN A 195 -14.85 2.72 -16.71
C ASN A 195 -13.55 2.13 -17.29
N PRO A 196 -13.59 1.59 -18.52
CA PRO A 196 -12.46 0.87 -19.10
C PRO A 196 -11.20 1.74 -19.26
N THR A 197 -11.35 3.04 -19.49
CA THR A 197 -10.24 3.98 -19.59
C THR A 197 -9.52 4.10 -18.24
N VAL A 198 -10.25 4.27 -17.15
CA VAL A 198 -9.70 4.35 -15.79
C VAL A 198 -9.02 3.02 -15.42
N ALA A 199 -9.70 1.91 -15.68
CA ALA A 199 -9.19 0.58 -15.43
C ALA A 199 -7.86 0.33 -16.16
N LYS A 200 -7.77 0.71 -17.44
CA LYS A 200 -6.56 0.63 -18.25
C LYS A 200 -5.43 1.47 -17.67
N THR A 201 -5.70 2.73 -17.31
CA THR A 201 -4.71 3.64 -16.71
C THR A 201 -4.11 3.04 -15.43
N ILE A 202 -4.95 2.49 -14.53
CA ILE A 202 -4.48 1.86 -13.30
C ILE A 202 -3.62 0.61 -13.61
N CYS A 203 -4.07 -0.25 -14.53
CA CYS A 203 -3.33 -1.45 -14.92
C CYS A 203 -1.99 -1.09 -15.57
N GLU A 204 -1.93 -0.08 -16.42
CA GLU A 204 -0.69 0.39 -17.06
C GLU A 204 0.32 0.91 -16.02
N LYS A 205 -0.15 1.70 -15.03
CA LYS A 205 0.70 2.12 -13.91
C LYS A 205 1.21 0.93 -13.11
N SER A 206 0.34 -0.03 -12.79
CA SER A 206 0.72 -1.23 -12.04
C SER A 206 1.74 -2.09 -12.79
N LEU A 207 1.62 -2.22 -14.12
CA LEU A 207 2.59 -2.89 -14.97
C LEU A 207 3.94 -2.18 -15.00
N LEU A 208 3.93 -0.84 -15.01
CA LEU A 208 5.15 -0.04 -14.94
C LEU A 208 5.85 -0.24 -13.59
N ALA A 209 5.10 -0.23 -12.49
CA ALA A 209 5.60 -0.52 -11.15
C ALA A 209 6.22 -1.92 -11.05
N GLN A 210 5.54 -2.94 -11.59
CA GLN A 210 6.06 -4.31 -11.65
C GLN A 210 7.41 -4.36 -12.39
N ARG A 211 7.50 -3.76 -13.58
CA ARG A 211 8.73 -3.74 -14.37
C ARG A 211 9.86 -3.03 -13.66
N ALA A 212 9.57 -1.90 -13.01
CA ALA A 212 10.57 -1.15 -12.23
C ALA A 212 11.07 -1.98 -11.03
N ARG A 213 10.19 -2.65 -10.30
CA ARG A 213 10.53 -3.54 -9.19
C ARG A 213 11.37 -4.72 -9.62
N GLU A 214 11.03 -5.37 -10.74
CA GLU A 214 11.80 -6.48 -11.30
C GLU A 214 13.19 -6.05 -11.79
N ALA A 215 13.29 -4.90 -12.45
CA ALA A 215 14.56 -4.32 -12.87
C ALA A 215 15.45 -4.00 -11.66
N ALA A 216 14.89 -3.40 -10.61
CA ALA A 216 15.61 -3.11 -9.37
C ALA A 216 16.10 -4.39 -8.67
N ARG A 217 15.30 -5.47 -8.67
CA ARG A 217 15.69 -6.77 -8.11
C ARG A 217 16.86 -7.36 -8.91
N LYS A 218 16.75 -7.41 -10.24
CA LYS A 218 17.84 -7.90 -11.10
C LYS A 218 19.12 -7.11 -10.91
N ALA A 219 19.04 -5.78 -10.79
CA ALA A 219 20.21 -4.94 -10.53
C ALA A 219 20.87 -5.26 -9.18
N ARG A 220 20.08 -5.46 -8.11
CA ARG A 220 20.59 -5.87 -6.78
C ARG A 220 21.28 -7.23 -6.84
N ASP A 221 20.66 -8.21 -7.50
CA ASP A 221 21.20 -9.56 -7.65
C ASP A 221 22.55 -9.51 -8.39
N LEU A 222 22.69 -8.67 -9.42
CA LEU A 222 23.96 -8.47 -10.14
C LEU A 222 25.03 -7.82 -9.24
N VAL A 223 24.66 -6.83 -8.44
CA VAL A 223 25.59 -6.19 -7.49
C VAL A 223 26.04 -7.19 -6.42
N GLN A 224 25.12 -7.95 -5.84
CA GLN A 224 25.44 -8.95 -4.83
C GLN A 224 26.36 -10.03 -5.40
N ARG A 225 26.09 -10.53 -6.60
CA ARG A 225 26.99 -11.49 -7.28
C ARG A 225 28.38 -10.92 -7.48
N LYS A 226 28.49 -9.67 -7.98
CA LYS A 226 29.79 -9.00 -8.14
C LYS A 226 30.51 -8.82 -6.82
N THR A 227 29.79 -8.47 -5.74
CA THR A 227 30.39 -8.27 -4.40
C THR A 227 30.83 -9.59 -3.77
N VAL A 228 30.06 -10.67 -3.93
CA VAL A 228 30.44 -12.02 -3.45
C VAL A 228 31.66 -12.53 -4.23
N LEU A 229 31.74 -12.26 -5.54
CA LEU A 229 32.85 -12.67 -6.40
C LEU A 229 34.11 -11.79 -6.26
N SER A 230 33.91 -10.49 -5.93
CA SER A 230 35.03 -9.52 -5.84
C SER A 230 35.49 -9.19 -4.41
N GLY A 231 34.71 -9.51 -3.39
CA GLY A 231 34.91 -8.95 -2.03
C GLY A 231 35.25 -9.88 -0.88
N SER A 232 34.95 -11.17 -0.95
CA SER A 232 35.26 -12.02 0.19
C SER A 232 35.35 -13.49 -0.15
N GLY A 233 36.18 -13.83 -1.05
CA GLY A 233 36.58 -15.05 -0.67
C GLY A 233 36.30 -16.30 -1.37
N LEU A 234 36.33 -16.37 -2.64
CA LEU A 234 37.02 -17.53 -3.16
C LEU A 234 38.50 -17.38 -2.74
N PRO A 235 39.08 -18.34 -2.00
CA PRO A 235 40.50 -18.29 -1.66
C PRO A 235 41.25 -17.89 -2.91
N GLY A 236 42.29 -17.02 -2.82
CA GLY A 236 42.93 -16.37 -3.98
C GLY A 236 43.39 -17.26 -5.13
N LYS A 237 43.23 -18.58 -4.94
CA LYS A 237 43.51 -19.61 -5.93
C LYS A 237 42.32 -20.00 -6.82
N LEU A 238 41.08 -19.63 -6.46
CA LEU A 238 39.91 -19.92 -7.27
C LEU A 238 39.53 -18.72 -8.15
N ALA A 239 38.94 -18.98 -9.29
CA ALA A 239 38.37 -17.98 -10.20
C ALA A 239 37.09 -18.54 -10.79
N ASP A 240 36.09 -17.69 -10.95
CA ASP A 240 34.78 -18.05 -11.50
C ASP A 240 34.72 -17.79 -13.00
N CYS A 241 33.83 -18.46 -13.71
CA CYS A 241 33.57 -18.23 -15.16
C CYS A 241 32.59 -17.05 -15.36
N SER A 242 32.55 -16.55 -16.58
CA SER A 242 31.71 -15.41 -16.97
C SER A 242 30.25 -15.81 -17.23
N ASP A 243 29.98 -17.03 -17.69
CA ASP A 243 28.62 -17.55 -17.94
C ASP A 243 27.99 -18.12 -16.68
N ASN A 244 26.67 -18.00 -16.59
CA ASN A 244 25.88 -18.48 -15.46
C ASN A 244 25.13 -19.79 -15.75
N ASP A 245 25.18 -20.27 -16.99
CA ASP A 245 24.57 -21.53 -17.39
C ASP A 245 25.51 -22.68 -17.08
N PRO A 246 25.23 -23.58 -16.12
CA PRO A 246 26.10 -24.67 -15.77
C PRO A 246 26.45 -25.61 -16.94
N ALA A 247 25.57 -25.68 -17.94
CA ALA A 247 25.78 -26.49 -19.14
C ALA A 247 26.88 -25.92 -20.07
N LYS A 248 27.25 -24.66 -19.91
CA LYS A 248 28.30 -23.97 -20.68
C LYS A 248 29.56 -23.71 -19.88
N CYS A 249 29.58 -24.09 -18.61
CA CYS A 249 30.70 -23.87 -17.71
C CYS A 249 31.61 -25.10 -17.66
N GLU A 250 32.89 -24.86 -17.66
CA GLU A 250 33.91 -25.90 -17.52
C GLU A 250 34.79 -25.63 -16.29
N ILE A 251 35.31 -26.70 -15.66
CA ILE A 251 36.21 -26.57 -14.51
C ILE A 251 37.64 -26.90 -15.00
N PHE A 252 38.53 -25.94 -14.81
CA PHE A 252 39.97 -26.12 -15.08
C PHE A 252 40.70 -26.29 -13.74
N LEU A 253 41.38 -27.41 -13.60
CA LEU A 253 42.31 -27.68 -12.49
C LEU A 253 43.71 -27.47 -12.96
N VAL A 254 44.43 -26.53 -12.34
CA VAL A 254 45.80 -26.17 -12.71
C VAL A 254 46.72 -26.30 -11.49
N GLU A 255 47.96 -26.71 -11.74
CA GLU A 255 48.99 -26.80 -10.72
C GLU A 255 49.82 -25.50 -10.65
N GLY A 256 49.86 -24.89 -9.47
CA GLY A 256 50.67 -23.72 -9.18
C GLY A 256 50.09 -22.38 -9.62
N ASP A 257 50.61 -21.31 -9.02
CA ASP A 257 50.09 -19.95 -9.19
C ASP A 257 50.37 -19.37 -10.60
N SER A 258 51.44 -19.80 -11.28
CA SER A 258 51.78 -19.37 -12.61
C SER A 258 50.74 -19.85 -13.64
N ALA A 259 50.42 -21.15 -13.64
CA ALA A 259 49.41 -21.73 -14.51
C ALA A 259 48.00 -21.17 -14.17
N GLY A 260 47.72 -20.98 -12.89
CA GLY A 260 46.46 -20.35 -12.44
C GLY A 260 46.31 -18.91 -12.94
N GLY A 261 47.37 -18.13 -12.98
CA GLY A 261 47.38 -16.76 -13.52
C GLY A 261 47.06 -16.73 -15.04
N THR A 262 47.66 -17.60 -15.79
CA THR A 262 47.41 -17.72 -17.23
C THR A 262 45.99 -18.20 -17.52
N ALA A 263 45.49 -19.20 -16.79
CA ALA A 263 44.12 -19.67 -16.94
C ALA A 263 43.09 -18.59 -16.60
N LYS A 264 43.32 -17.75 -15.57
CA LYS A 264 42.48 -16.62 -15.22
C LYS A 264 42.41 -15.53 -16.31
N GLN A 265 43.52 -15.32 -17.03
CA GLN A 265 43.58 -14.33 -18.12
C GLN A 265 42.94 -14.85 -19.41
N GLY A 266 42.95 -16.16 -19.66
CA GLY A 266 42.39 -16.79 -20.85
C GLY A 266 40.92 -17.23 -20.73
N ARG A 267 40.25 -16.92 -19.61
CA ARG A 267 38.81 -17.24 -19.42
C ARG A 267 37.94 -16.26 -20.20
N ASP A 268 36.91 -16.76 -20.82
CA ASP A 268 35.82 -15.97 -21.44
C ASP A 268 34.72 -15.56 -20.45
#